data_70795c6138a71653fde2f5345f3b3602
#
_entry.id   70795c6138a71653fde2f5345f3b3602
#
_cell.length_a   1.000
_cell.length_b   1.000
_cell.length_c   1.000
_cell.angle_alpha   90.00
_cell.angle_beta   90.00
_cell.angle_gamma   90.00
#
_symmetry.space_group_name_H-M   'P 1'
#
loop_
_entity.id
_entity.type
_entity.pdbx_description
1 polymer ?
#
loop_
_entity_poly.entity_id
_entity_poly.type
_entity_poly.pdbx_seq_one_letter_code
_entity_poly.pdbx_strand_id
1 'polypeptide(L)'
;QDYEKKKKVPAVLDIHGGPRTVYGEVFFHEMQVWVSRGYAVMFTNIPGSDGRGDEFADLRGKYGTIDYDALMAFTDAVLAKYKKIDPDRLCETGGSYGGFMTNWIITHTDRFCCAASQRSIANWVSMAFISDIGPMFCPDQCDAQSLYGDESTRRMWERSPLRYAENCKTPTLFIHSDEDYRCPLPEGMQMMQALCANNVETRLVIFHGENHDLSRSGKPLNRIGRLKEITGWFDRHTGI
;
A
#
# COMPACT_ATOMS: atom_id res chain seq x y z
N GLN A 1 3.00 8.55 -25.04
CA GLN A 1 2.72 8.57 -26.49
C GLN A 1 1.81 7.39 -26.78
N ASP A 2 0.79 7.51 -27.62
CA ASP A 2 -0.18 6.49 -28.05
C ASP A 2 -1.39 6.19 -27.12
N TYR A 3 -1.57 6.88 -25.99
CA TYR A 3 -2.78 6.72 -25.18
C TYR A 3 -4.06 6.92 -26.01
N GLU A 4 -4.06 7.93 -26.90
CA GLU A 4 -5.22 8.23 -27.75
C GLU A 4 -5.56 7.12 -28.75
N LYS A 5 -4.56 6.30 -29.14
CA LYS A 5 -4.74 5.20 -30.10
C LYS A 5 -5.20 3.89 -29.43
N LYS A 6 -4.98 3.73 -28.12
CA LYS A 6 -5.39 2.52 -27.39
C LYS A 6 -6.90 2.51 -27.11
N LYS A 7 -7.52 1.36 -27.22
CA LYS A 7 -8.94 1.18 -26.85
C LYS A 7 -9.12 1.17 -25.33
N LYS A 8 -8.24 0.46 -24.63
CA LYS A 8 -8.21 0.33 -23.17
C LYS A 8 -6.77 0.29 -22.65
N VAL A 9 -6.50 0.86 -21.50
CA VAL A 9 -5.21 0.83 -20.81
C VAL A 9 -5.37 0.36 -19.36
N PRO A 10 -4.45 -0.42 -18.83
CA PRO A 10 -4.43 -0.73 -17.40
C PRO A 10 -4.08 0.51 -16.58
N ALA A 11 -4.37 0.47 -15.28
CA ALA A 11 -4.04 1.55 -14.39
C ALA A 11 -3.41 1.06 -13.08
N VAL A 12 -2.62 1.93 -12.45
CA VAL A 12 -2.04 1.71 -11.13
C VAL A 12 -2.58 2.78 -10.20
N LEU A 13 -3.18 2.38 -9.09
CA LEU A 13 -3.47 3.24 -7.95
C LEU A 13 -2.22 3.27 -7.06
N ASP A 14 -1.59 4.44 -6.96
CA ASP A 14 -0.39 4.66 -6.15
C ASP A 14 -0.75 5.44 -4.88
N ILE A 15 -0.49 4.82 -3.72
CA ILE A 15 -0.91 5.31 -2.41
C ILE A 15 0.31 5.78 -1.63
N HIS A 16 0.39 7.07 -1.31
CA HIS A 16 1.53 7.63 -0.58
C HIS A 16 1.66 7.07 0.85
N GLY A 17 2.86 7.17 1.40
CA GLY A 17 3.14 6.84 2.80
C GLY A 17 2.79 7.98 3.75
N GLY A 18 3.10 7.80 5.02
CA GLY A 18 2.86 8.79 6.07
C GLY A 18 1.96 8.28 7.19
N PRO A 19 0.65 8.55 7.21
CA PRO A 19 -0.22 9.20 6.20
C PRO A 19 -0.01 10.72 6.04
N ARG A 20 0.52 11.41 7.05
CA ARG A 20 0.80 12.86 7.03
C ARG A 20 1.92 13.20 6.05
N THR A 21 1.68 13.02 4.78
CA THR A 21 2.45 13.50 3.62
C THR A 21 1.48 13.94 2.54
N VAL A 22 1.98 14.36 1.38
CA VAL A 22 1.16 14.85 0.29
C VAL A 22 1.80 14.55 -1.05
N TYR A 23 1.00 14.09 -2.02
CA TYR A 23 1.36 14.16 -3.43
C TYR A 23 1.11 15.57 -3.96
N GLY A 24 2.00 16.03 -4.82
CA GLY A 24 1.89 17.32 -5.51
C GLY A 24 2.18 17.17 -7.01
N GLU A 25 2.05 18.27 -7.73
CA GLU A 25 2.37 18.35 -9.16
C GLU A 25 3.88 18.46 -9.38
N VAL A 26 4.61 17.40 -8.97
CA VAL A 26 6.07 17.29 -9.10
C VAL A 26 6.45 16.02 -9.85
N PHE A 27 7.69 15.96 -10.30
CA PHE A 27 8.20 14.78 -10.99
C PHE A 27 8.39 13.61 -10.01
N PHE A 28 7.64 12.53 -10.21
CA PHE A 28 7.85 11.24 -9.54
C PHE A 28 8.35 10.21 -10.55
N HIS A 29 9.61 9.80 -10.41
CA HIS A 29 10.27 8.87 -11.32
C HIS A 29 9.48 7.56 -11.48
N GLU A 30 9.01 6.98 -10.39
CA GLU A 30 8.26 5.73 -10.36
C GLU A 30 6.98 5.80 -11.21
N MET A 31 6.20 6.85 -11.03
CA MET A 31 4.98 7.08 -11.83
C MET A 31 5.30 7.23 -13.31
N GLN A 32 6.42 7.91 -13.66
CA GLN A 32 6.85 8.07 -15.06
C GLN A 32 7.28 6.74 -15.69
N VAL A 33 7.88 5.84 -14.91
CA VAL A 33 8.21 4.49 -15.39
C VAL A 33 6.94 3.73 -15.77
N TRP A 34 5.91 3.71 -14.93
CA TRP A 34 4.65 3.03 -15.25
C TRP A 34 3.92 3.67 -16.43
N VAL A 35 3.91 5.01 -16.51
CA VAL A 35 3.35 5.73 -17.67
C VAL A 35 4.10 5.34 -18.95
N SER A 36 5.44 5.23 -18.91
CA SER A 36 6.25 4.83 -20.07
C SER A 36 5.96 3.39 -20.52
N ARG A 37 5.52 2.54 -19.60
CA ARG A 37 5.06 1.16 -19.88
C ARG A 37 3.63 1.08 -20.41
N GLY A 38 2.90 2.18 -20.37
CA GLY A 38 1.54 2.26 -20.90
C GLY A 38 0.41 2.17 -19.88
N TYR A 39 0.72 2.28 -18.60
CA TYR A 39 -0.27 2.40 -17.54
C TYR A 39 -0.81 3.84 -17.42
N ALA A 40 -2.05 3.98 -17.05
CA ALA A 40 -2.52 5.19 -16.38
C ALA A 40 -2.11 5.10 -14.90
N VAL A 41 -1.63 6.22 -14.32
CA VAL A 41 -1.31 6.27 -12.89
C VAL A 41 -2.32 7.16 -12.20
N MET A 42 -2.95 6.62 -11.17
CA MET A 42 -3.96 7.29 -10.34
C MET A 42 -3.37 7.54 -8.96
N PHE A 43 -3.44 8.77 -8.47
CA PHE A 43 -3.02 9.12 -7.12
C PHE A 43 -3.84 10.29 -6.58
N THR A 44 -3.98 10.37 -5.28
CA THR A 44 -4.76 11.42 -4.62
C THR A 44 -4.31 11.63 -3.18
N ASN A 45 -4.67 12.78 -2.61
CA ASN A 45 -4.50 13.09 -1.20
C ASN A 45 -5.83 12.85 -0.48
N ILE A 46 -5.87 11.76 0.29
CA ILE A 46 -7.03 11.29 1.05
C ILE A 46 -7.05 11.88 2.47
N PRO A 47 -8.13 11.75 3.25
CA PRO A 47 -8.09 11.99 4.69
C PRO A 47 -6.90 11.30 5.33
N GLY A 48 -6.15 12.01 6.16
CA GLY A 48 -4.85 11.58 6.68
C GLY A 48 -3.67 12.30 6.03
N SER A 49 -3.82 12.83 4.80
CA SER A 49 -2.78 13.60 4.12
C SER A 49 -2.62 14.99 4.71
N ASP A 50 -1.42 15.55 4.56
CA ASP A 50 -1.14 16.95 4.91
C ASP A 50 -1.73 17.94 3.89
N GLY A 51 -1.64 19.24 4.20
CA GLY A 51 -1.95 20.34 3.30
C GLY A 51 -3.40 20.85 3.35
N ARG A 52 -4.26 20.24 4.19
CA ARG A 52 -5.66 20.65 4.37
C ARG A 52 -6.06 20.88 5.83
N GLY A 53 -5.08 21.12 6.70
CA GLY A 53 -5.28 21.32 8.14
C GLY A 53 -5.32 20.04 8.97
N ASP A 54 -5.26 20.21 10.29
CA ASP A 54 -5.09 19.07 11.22
C ASP A 54 -6.30 18.15 11.28
N GLU A 55 -7.51 18.68 11.14
CA GLU A 55 -8.74 17.85 11.14
C GLU A 55 -8.75 16.86 9.97
N PHE A 56 -8.31 17.29 8.78
CA PHE A 56 -8.20 16.43 7.61
C PHE A 56 -7.07 15.41 7.76
N ALA A 57 -5.97 15.79 8.42
CA ALA A 57 -4.79 14.95 8.61
C ALA A 57 -4.92 13.94 9.77
N ASP A 58 -5.95 14.06 10.62
CA ASP A 58 -6.13 13.19 11.79
C ASP A 58 -6.92 11.93 11.46
N LEU A 59 -6.19 10.81 11.36
CA LEU A 59 -6.74 9.46 11.16
C LEU A 59 -6.80 8.61 12.44
N ARG A 60 -6.45 9.14 13.61
CA ARG A 60 -6.46 8.34 14.85
C ARG A 60 -7.79 7.63 15.06
N GLY A 61 -7.74 6.31 15.24
CA GLY A 61 -8.92 5.45 15.34
C GLY A 61 -9.71 5.26 14.03
N LYS A 62 -9.28 5.82 12.89
CA LYS A 62 -10.04 5.82 11.63
C LYS A 62 -9.32 5.13 10.47
N TYR A 63 -8.15 4.53 10.71
CA TYR A 63 -7.43 3.78 9.68
C TYR A 63 -8.28 2.67 9.08
N GLY A 64 -8.30 2.58 7.77
CA GLY A 64 -9.10 1.59 7.03
C GLY A 64 -10.60 1.93 7.00
N THR A 65 -10.99 3.17 7.27
CA THR A 65 -12.39 3.63 7.17
C THR A 65 -12.52 4.78 6.18
N ILE A 66 -12.48 6.02 6.64
CA ILE A 66 -12.66 7.21 5.78
C ILE A 66 -11.57 7.37 4.73
N ASP A 67 -10.37 6.91 5.00
CA ASP A 67 -9.23 6.87 4.07
C ASP A 67 -9.47 5.82 2.96
N TYR A 68 -9.91 4.61 3.32
CA TYR A 68 -10.31 3.57 2.38
C TYR A 68 -11.50 4.01 1.52
N ASP A 69 -12.56 4.53 2.13
CA ASP A 69 -13.75 4.99 1.41
C ASP A 69 -13.41 6.10 0.41
N ALA A 70 -12.52 7.02 0.78
CA ALA A 70 -12.04 8.09 -0.10
C ALA A 70 -11.25 7.54 -1.31
N LEU A 71 -10.41 6.51 -1.13
CA LEU A 71 -9.69 5.86 -2.24
C LEU A 71 -10.64 5.13 -3.18
N MET A 72 -11.65 4.44 -2.65
CA MET A 72 -12.65 3.76 -3.49
C MET A 72 -13.49 4.76 -4.27
N ALA A 73 -13.96 5.82 -3.62
CA ALA A 73 -14.70 6.90 -4.29
C ALA A 73 -13.86 7.63 -5.35
N PHE A 74 -12.57 7.88 -5.07
CA PHE A 74 -11.64 8.45 -6.04
C PHE A 74 -11.48 7.53 -7.26
N THR A 75 -11.29 6.23 -7.03
CA THR A 75 -11.16 5.25 -8.10
C THR A 75 -12.41 5.22 -8.98
N ASP A 76 -13.61 5.26 -8.38
CA ASP A 76 -14.88 5.35 -9.11
C ASP A 76 -14.97 6.61 -9.96
N ALA A 77 -14.61 7.76 -9.39
CA ALA A 77 -14.62 9.04 -10.10
C ALA A 77 -13.65 9.04 -11.31
N VAL A 78 -12.46 8.45 -11.14
CA VAL A 78 -11.47 8.31 -12.23
C VAL A 78 -12.01 7.42 -13.33
N LEU A 79 -12.58 6.26 -13.02
CA LEU A 79 -13.17 5.35 -14.01
C LEU A 79 -14.41 5.94 -14.70
N ALA A 80 -15.19 6.73 -13.98
CA ALA A 80 -16.32 7.45 -14.55
C ALA A 80 -15.86 8.52 -15.56
N LYS A 81 -14.75 9.19 -15.28
CA LYS A 81 -14.20 10.28 -16.11
C LYS A 81 -13.35 9.76 -17.28
N TYR A 82 -12.51 8.78 -17.05
CA TYR A 82 -11.51 8.31 -18.03
C TYR A 82 -11.86 6.94 -18.59
N LYS A 83 -12.78 6.90 -19.55
CA LYS A 83 -13.36 5.67 -20.11
C LYS A 83 -12.37 4.74 -20.83
N LYS A 84 -11.15 5.20 -21.08
CA LYS A 84 -10.06 4.37 -21.64
C LYS A 84 -9.33 3.54 -20.58
N ILE A 85 -9.51 3.82 -19.29
CA ILE A 85 -8.99 2.94 -18.24
C ILE A 85 -9.82 1.65 -18.24
N ASP A 86 -9.11 0.53 -18.19
CA ASP A 86 -9.72 -0.80 -18.13
C ASP A 86 -10.00 -1.16 -16.66
N PRO A 87 -11.26 -1.28 -16.26
CA PRO A 87 -11.60 -1.60 -14.87
C PRO A 87 -11.18 -3.02 -14.45
N ASP A 88 -10.95 -3.93 -15.41
CA ASP A 88 -10.53 -5.30 -15.14
C ASP A 88 -9.01 -5.44 -15.02
N ARG A 89 -8.27 -4.36 -15.29
CA ARG A 89 -6.80 -4.30 -15.23
C ARG A 89 -6.31 -3.17 -14.34
N LEU A 90 -6.88 -3.09 -13.14
CA LEU A 90 -6.44 -2.15 -12.11
C LEU A 90 -5.42 -2.83 -11.20
N CYS A 91 -4.26 -2.23 -11.04
CA CYS A 91 -3.26 -2.60 -10.05
C CYS A 91 -3.27 -1.58 -8.92
N GLU A 92 -2.75 -1.95 -7.75
CA GLU A 92 -2.52 -1.01 -6.67
C GLU A 92 -1.16 -1.22 -6.02
N THR A 93 -0.62 -0.16 -5.44
CA THR A 93 0.62 -0.19 -4.67
C THR A 93 0.70 0.98 -3.71
N GLY A 94 1.49 0.79 -2.67
CA GLY A 94 1.88 1.84 -1.75
C GLY A 94 2.96 1.35 -0.80
N GLY A 95 3.65 2.29 -0.16
CA GLY A 95 4.69 1.97 0.81
C GLY A 95 4.40 2.57 2.18
N SER A 96 4.82 1.87 3.26
CA SER A 96 4.59 2.32 4.64
C SER A 96 3.08 2.39 4.94
N TYR A 97 2.54 3.54 5.31
CA TYR A 97 1.07 3.71 5.38
C TYR A 97 0.39 3.29 4.06
N GLY A 98 0.95 3.65 2.89
CA GLY A 98 0.41 3.18 1.61
C GLY A 98 0.45 1.65 1.49
N GLY A 99 1.45 0.98 2.05
CA GLY A 99 1.52 -0.48 2.15
C GLY A 99 0.49 -1.07 3.12
N PHE A 100 0.23 -0.40 4.25
CA PHE A 100 -0.89 -0.72 5.12
C PHE A 100 -2.22 -0.66 4.34
N MET A 101 -2.44 0.42 3.61
CA MET A 101 -3.66 0.61 2.84
C MET A 101 -3.77 -0.41 1.69
N THR A 102 -2.65 -0.74 1.03
CA THR A 102 -2.62 -1.85 0.05
C THR A 102 -3.07 -3.17 0.69
N ASN A 103 -2.53 -3.53 1.85
CA ASN A 103 -2.97 -4.72 2.58
C ASN A 103 -4.44 -4.64 3.01
N TRP A 104 -4.92 -3.46 3.38
CA TRP A 104 -6.32 -3.24 3.75
C TRP A 104 -7.25 -3.43 2.55
N ILE A 105 -6.93 -2.83 1.42
CA ILE A 105 -7.73 -2.88 0.20
C ILE A 105 -7.90 -4.34 -0.28
N ILE A 106 -6.82 -5.10 -0.41
CA ILE A 106 -6.89 -6.50 -0.89
C ILE A 106 -7.69 -7.43 0.02
N THR A 107 -7.90 -7.04 1.28
CA THR A 107 -8.71 -7.82 2.23
C THR A 107 -10.18 -7.36 2.31
N HIS A 108 -10.53 -6.26 1.63
CA HIS A 108 -11.88 -5.66 1.68
C HIS A 108 -12.54 -5.54 0.31
N THR A 109 -11.81 -5.75 -0.80
CA THR A 109 -12.38 -5.73 -2.15
C THR A 109 -11.55 -6.56 -3.12
N ASP A 110 -12.20 -7.18 -4.11
CA ASP A 110 -11.58 -7.92 -5.22
C ASP A 110 -11.38 -7.04 -6.47
N ARG A 111 -11.42 -5.72 -6.32
CA ARG A 111 -11.43 -4.75 -7.43
C ARG A 111 -10.14 -4.72 -8.23
N PHE A 112 -9.01 -5.02 -7.60
CA PHE A 112 -7.70 -4.92 -8.22
C PHE A 112 -7.22 -6.29 -8.69
N CYS A 113 -6.71 -6.37 -9.93
CA CYS A 113 -6.22 -7.63 -10.50
C CYS A 113 -4.91 -8.10 -9.87
N CYS A 114 -4.13 -7.20 -9.31
CA CYS A 114 -2.96 -7.51 -8.48
C CYS A 114 -2.54 -6.31 -7.64
N ALA A 115 -1.71 -6.58 -6.63
CA ALA A 115 -1.19 -5.57 -5.71
C ALA A 115 0.32 -5.72 -5.48
N ALA A 116 0.99 -4.61 -5.11
CA ALA A 116 2.37 -4.60 -4.65
C ALA A 116 2.47 -3.83 -3.33
N SER A 117 2.51 -4.55 -2.23
CA SER A 117 2.59 -4.02 -0.87
C SER A 117 4.04 -3.83 -0.46
N GLN A 118 4.43 -2.61 -0.12
CA GLN A 118 5.84 -2.27 0.12
C GLN A 118 6.04 -1.78 1.55
N ARG A 119 7.08 -2.33 2.25
CA ARG A 119 7.42 -1.91 3.62
C ARG A 119 6.17 -1.59 4.44
N SER A 120 5.27 -2.55 4.46
CA SER A 120 3.88 -2.37 4.89
C SER A 120 3.67 -2.69 6.36
N ILE A 121 2.49 -2.35 6.86
CA ILE A 121 1.97 -2.79 8.15
C ILE A 121 0.88 -3.83 7.88
N ALA A 122 0.97 -4.99 8.54
CA ALA A 122 -0.04 -6.03 8.52
C ALA A 122 -0.78 -6.17 9.85
N ASN A 123 -0.05 -5.95 10.95
CA ASN A 123 -0.54 -6.23 12.30
C ASN A 123 -0.06 -5.17 13.31
N TRP A 124 -0.94 -4.27 13.66
CA TRP A 124 -0.65 -3.19 14.62
C TRP A 124 -0.22 -3.70 15.99
N VAL A 125 -0.68 -4.91 16.38
CA VAL A 125 -0.29 -5.51 17.67
C VAL A 125 1.17 -5.93 17.65
N SER A 126 1.64 -6.64 16.61
CA SER A 126 3.06 -6.99 16.50
C SER A 126 3.94 -5.76 16.29
N MET A 127 3.53 -4.85 15.41
CA MET A 127 4.27 -3.62 15.12
C MET A 127 4.52 -2.79 16.39
N ALA A 128 3.56 -2.76 17.32
CA ALA A 128 3.68 -2.03 18.59
C ALA A 128 4.92 -2.46 19.42
N PHE A 129 5.40 -3.68 19.23
CA PHE A 129 6.52 -4.23 20.03
C PHE A 129 7.81 -4.45 19.22
N ILE A 130 7.78 -4.34 17.89
CA ILE A 130 8.95 -4.60 17.03
C ILE A 130 9.41 -3.38 16.23
N SER A 131 8.60 -2.33 16.11
CA SER A 131 8.96 -1.10 15.42
C SER A 131 9.69 -0.10 16.33
N ASP A 132 10.60 0.70 15.77
CA ASP A 132 11.30 1.79 16.45
C ASP A 132 10.36 2.87 17.01
N ILE A 133 9.16 3.02 16.42
CA ILE A 133 8.12 3.96 16.88
C ILE A 133 6.92 3.24 17.52
N GLY A 134 6.89 1.92 17.47
CA GLY A 134 5.73 1.09 17.77
C GLY A 134 5.04 1.40 19.10
N PRO A 135 5.77 1.46 20.24
CA PRO A 135 5.14 1.61 21.56
C PRO A 135 4.30 2.88 21.75
N MET A 136 4.62 3.95 21.04
CA MET A 136 3.87 5.20 21.11
C MET A 136 2.92 5.36 19.93
N PHE A 137 3.38 5.01 18.72
CA PHE A 137 2.66 5.23 17.48
C PHE A 137 1.44 4.32 17.35
N CYS A 138 1.59 3.02 17.59
CA CYS A 138 0.50 2.08 17.32
C CYS A 138 -0.74 2.29 18.21
N PRO A 139 -0.60 2.45 19.55
CA PRO A 139 -1.76 2.79 20.37
C PRO A 139 -2.39 4.13 19.99
N ASP A 140 -1.61 5.19 19.77
CA ASP A 140 -2.13 6.50 19.40
C ASP A 140 -2.91 6.45 18.07
N GLN A 141 -2.36 5.82 17.05
CA GLN A 141 -3.01 5.74 15.74
C GLN A 141 -4.26 4.84 15.73
N CYS A 142 -4.32 3.84 16.60
CA CYS A 142 -5.48 2.95 16.74
C CYS A 142 -6.51 3.45 17.77
N ASP A 143 -6.32 4.65 18.34
CA ASP A 143 -7.13 5.19 19.44
C ASP A 143 -7.22 4.21 20.63
N ALA A 144 -6.11 3.54 20.91
CA ALA A 144 -5.95 2.65 22.06
C ALA A 144 -5.36 3.43 23.24
N GLN A 145 -5.89 3.20 24.44
CA GLN A 145 -5.52 3.98 25.64
C GLN A 145 -4.14 3.62 26.17
N SER A 146 -3.62 2.45 25.83
CA SER A 146 -2.31 1.99 26.26
C SER A 146 -1.74 0.95 25.31
N LEU A 147 -0.48 0.59 25.53
CA LEU A 147 0.19 -0.51 24.84
C LEU A 147 -0.35 -1.89 25.26
N TYR A 148 -0.95 -1.98 26.43
CA TYR A 148 -1.34 -3.22 27.08
C TYR A 148 -2.85 -3.27 27.34
N GLY A 149 -3.35 -4.49 27.61
CA GLY A 149 -4.72 -4.77 27.97
C GLY A 149 -5.60 -5.16 26.79
N ASP A 150 -6.65 -5.91 27.09
CA ASP A 150 -7.52 -6.56 26.09
C ASP A 150 -8.18 -5.55 25.15
N GLU A 151 -8.66 -4.44 25.69
CA GLU A 151 -9.33 -3.40 24.87
C GLU A 151 -8.35 -2.73 23.90
N SER A 152 -7.15 -2.38 24.34
CA SER A 152 -6.13 -1.79 23.47
C SER A 152 -5.68 -2.78 22.39
N THR A 153 -5.45 -4.04 22.75
CA THR A 153 -5.11 -5.11 21.81
C THR A 153 -6.24 -5.30 20.79
N ARG A 154 -7.50 -5.31 21.24
CA ARG A 154 -8.66 -5.43 20.37
C ARG A 154 -8.73 -4.29 19.35
N ARG A 155 -8.55 -3.03 19.77
CA ARG A 155 -8.55 -1.86 18.88
C ARG A 155 -7.45 -1.94 17.82
N MET A 156 -6.22 -2.29 18.22
CA MET A 156 -5.10 -2.49 17.30
C MET A 156 -5.36 -3.65 16.33
N TRP A 157 -5.91 -4.77 16.82
CA TRP A 157 -6.22 -5.92 15.99
C TRP A 157 -7.35 -5.65 14.98
N GLU A 158 -8.39 -4.92 15.38
CA GLU A 158 -9.49 -4.52 14.48
C GLU A 158 -9.02 -3.61 13.34
N ARG A 159 -7.93 -2.87 13.50
CA ARG A 159 -7.29 -2.05 12.46
C ARG A 159 -6.20 -2.79 11.68
N SER A 160 -5.90 -4.03 12.02
CA SER A 160 -4.87 -4.83 11.37
C SER A 160 -5.40 -5.52 10.11
N PRO A 161 -4.82 -5.26 8.91
CA PRO A 161 -5.21 -5.97 7.69
C PRO A 161 -5.12 -7.49 7.82
N LEU A 162 -4.14 -7.99 8.59
CA LEU A 162 -3.93 -9.43 8.82
C LEU A 162 -5.18 -10.12 9.40
N ARG A 163 -5.97 -9.42 10.20
CA ARG A 163 -7.24 -9.92 10.74
C ARG A 163 -8.21 -10.39 9.65
N TYR A 164 -8.16 -9.76 8.49
CA TYR A 164 -9.10 -9.94 7.38
C TYR A 164 -8.48 -10.68 6.20
N ALA A 165 -7.28 -11.23 6.38
CA ALA A 165 -6.51 -11.86 5.30
C ALA A 165 -7.23 -13.03 4.62
N GLU A 166 -8.14 -13.72 5.32
CA GLU A 166 -8.96 -14.81 4.76
C GLU A 166 -9.87 -14.36 3.60
N ASN A 167 -10.21 -13.08 3.53
CA ASN A 167 -11.06 -12.54 2.46
C ASN A 167 -10.28 -12.24 1.17
N CYS A 168 -8.95 -12.19 1.23
CA CYS A 168 -8.12 -11.79 0.11
C CYS A 168 -8.11 -12.83 -1.00
N LYS A 169 -8.27 -12.35 -2.25
CA LYS A 169 -8.11 -13.13 -3.48
C LYS A 169 -7.10 -12.51 -4.45
N THR A 170 -6.67 -11.30 -4.19
CA THR A 170 -5.83 -10.50 -5.07
C THR A 170 -4.37 -11.00 -5.03
N PRO A 171 -3.78 -11.43 -6.15
CA PRO A 171 -2.36 -11.76 -6.25
C PRO A 171 -1.50 -10.61 -5.73
N THR A 172 -0.61 -10.87 -4.77
CA THR A 172 0.11 -9.81 -4.07
C THR A 172 1.62 -10.04 -4.00
N LEU A 173 2.38 -9.03 -4.46
CA LEU A 173 3.82 -8.92 -4.28
C LEU A 173 4.12 -8.14 -3.01
N PHE A 174 4.97 -8.69 -2.14
CA PHE A 174 5.51 -7.98 -0.98
C PHE A 174 6.94 -7.56 -1.24
N ILE A 175 7.24 -6.29 -0.98
CA ILE A 175 8.59 -5.70 -1.06
C ILE A 175 8.99 -5.23 0.32
N HIS A 176 10.09 -5.77 0.87
CA HIS A 176 10.62 -5.37 2.16
C HIS A 176 12.14 -5.28 2.15
N SER A 177 12.66 -4.60 3.15
CA SER A 177 14.09 -4.49 3.45
C SER A 177 14.38 -5.13 4.80
N ASP A 178 15.52 -5.79 4.95
CA ASP A 178 15.86 -6.52 6.17
C ASP A 178 16.36 -5.63 7.32
N GLU A 179 16.76 -4.39 7.03
CA GLU A 179 17.12 -3.37 8.01
C GLU A 179 16.02 -2.31 8.19
N ASP A 180 14.77 -2.65 7.84
CA ASP A 180 13.62 -1.77 8.08
C ASP A 180 13.14 -1.92 9.52
N TYR A 181 13.48 -0.97 10.36
CA TYR A 181 13.06 -0.91 11.76
C TYR A 181 11.80 -0.07 11.97
N ARG A 182 11.30 0.63 10.93
CA ARG A 182 10.08 1.43 10.96
C ARG A 182 8.83 0.57 10.72
N CYS A 183 8.80 -0.15 9.59
CA CYS A 183 7.83 -1.21 9.31
C CYS A 183 8.63 -2.50 9.14
N PRO A 184 8.91 -3.25 10.23
CA PRO A 184 9.84 -4.36 10.19
C PRO A 184 9.41 -5.47 9.24
N LEU A 185 10.41 -6.17 8.67
CA LEU A 185 10.20 -7.28 7.72
C LEU A 185 9.13 -8.31 8.16
N PRO A 186 9.01 -8.67 9.46
CA PRO A 186 7.94 -9.57 9.92
C PRO A 186 6.53 -9.14 9.56
N GLU A 187 6.27 -7.84 9.36
CA GLU A 187 4.95 -7.35 8.95
C GLU A 187 4.59 -7.87 7.55
N GLY A 188 5.51 -7.78 6.58
CA GLY A 188 5.30 -8.37 5.25
C GLY A 188 5.24 -9.88 5.26
N MET A 189 6.06 -10.52 6.11
CA MET A 189 6.08 -12.00 6.24
C MET A 189 4.75 -12.55 6.79
N GLN A 190 4.16 -11.91 7.82
CA GLN A 190 2.87 -12.31 8.38
C GLN A 190 1.78 -12.29 7.31
N MET A 191 1.68 -11.18 6.56
CA MET A 191 0.67 -11.03 5.54
C MET A 191 0.86 -12.05 4.41
N MET A 192 2.08 -12.19 3.89
CA MET A 192 2.39 -13.19 2.86
C MET A 192 1.99 -14.60 3.32
N GLN A 193 2.35 -15.00 4.53
CA GLN A 193 2.04 -16.34 5.04
C GLN A 193 0.52 -16.57 5.16
N ALA A 194 -0.23 -15.56 5.61
CA ALA A 194 -1.68 -15.64 5.68
C ALA A 194 -2.32 -15.82 4.29
N LEU A 195 -1.84 -15.07 3.29
CA LEU A 195 -2.31 -15.20 1.90
C LEU A 195 -1.92 -16.55 1.28
N CYS A 196 -0.69 -17.04 1.52
CA CYS A 196 -0.28 -18.38 1.09
C CYS A 196 -1.17 -19.48 1.67
N ALA A 197 -1.52 -19.37 2.96
CA ALA A 197 -2.41 -20.32 3.62
C ALA A 197 -3.82 -20.35 2.99
N ASN A 198 -4.24 -19.25 2.38
CA ASN A 198 -5.50 -19.12 1.65
C ASN A 198 -5.37 -19.45 0.15
N ASN A 199 -4.22 -20.00 -0.29
CA ASN A 199 -3.92 -20.31 -1.70
C ASN A 199 -3.95 -19.09 -2.63
N VAL A 200 -3.71 -17.88 -2.11
CA VAL A 200 -3.54 -16.67 -2.93
C VAL A 200 -2.12 -16.63 -3.48
N GLU A 201 -1.97 -16.31 -4.75
CA GLU A 201 -0.65 -16.13 -5.36
C GLU A 201 0.10 -14.99 -4.69
N THR A 202 1.26 -15.29 -4.08
CA THR A 202 2.08 -14.31 -3.38
C THR A 202 3.55 -14.49 -3.70
N ARG A 203 4.31 -13.39 -3.59
CA ARG A 203 5.77 -13.37 -3.64
C ARG A 203 6.31 -12.35 -2.65
N LEU A 204 7.38 -12.69 -1.94
CA LEU A 204 8.12 -11.75 -1.09
C LEU A 204 9.51 -11.53 -1.69
N VAL A 205 9.88 -10.28 -1.90
CA VAL A 205 11.22 -9.85 -2.31
C VAL A 205 11.85 -9.05 -1.18
N ILE A 206 13.00 -9.52 -0.70
CA ILE A 206 13.74 -8.88 0.41
C ILE A 206 15.00 -8.23 -0.16
N PHE A 207 15.19 -6.94 0.14
CA PHE A 207 16.37 -6.18 -0.20
C PHE A 207 17.32 -6.11 1.00
N HIS A 208 18.48 -6.80 0.88
CA HIS A 208 19.48 -6.89 1.94
C HIS A 208 20.29 -5.60 2.10
N GLY A 209 20.49 -5.20 3.35
CA GLY A 209 21.23 -4.00 3.73
C GLY A 209 20.53 -2.71 3.29
N GLU A 210 19.22 -2.74 3.21
CA GLU A 210 18.35 -1.60 2.96
C GLU A 210 17.40 -1.37 4.13
N ASN A 211 17.01 -0.13 4.32
CA ASN A 211 16.10 0.28 5.38
C ASN A 211 14.72 0.73 4.82
N HIS A 212 13.94 1.41 5.64
CA HIS A 212 12.61 1.91 5.28
C HIS A 212 12.63 2.85 4.06
N ASP A 213 13.75 3.49 3.78
CA ASP A 213 13.89 4.46 2.69
C ASP A 213 14.40 3.87 1.37
N LEU A 214 14.40 2.54 1.20
CA LEU A 214 14.84 1.86 -0.02
C LEU A 214 14.42 2.58 -1.32
N SER A 215 13.14 2.96 -1.45
CA SER A 215 12.62 3.59 -2.67
C SER A 215 13.15 5.02 -2.90
N ARG A 216 13.58 5.71 -1.84
CA ARG A 216 14.00 7.11 -1.83
C ARG A 216 15.52 7.27 -1.88
N SER A 217 16.21 6.65 -0.93
CA SER A 217 17.65 6.81 -0.70
C SER A 217 18.44 5.50 -0.70
N GLY A 218 17.81 4.36 -0.98
CA GLY A 218 18.47 3.07 -1.08
C GLY A 218 19.53 3.01 -2.19
N LYS A 219 20.36 1.98 -2.15
CA LYS A 219 21.42 1.73 -3.15
C LYS A 219 20.81 1.75 -4.56
N PRO A 220 21.46 2.40 -5.54
CA PRO A 220 20.89 2.60 -6.89
C PRO A 220 20.38 1.30 -7.54
N LEU A 221 21.17 0.21 -7.45
CA LEU A 221 20.79 -1.08 -8.03
C LEU A 221 19.55 -1.68 -7.34
N ASN A 222 19.42 -1.51 -6.03
CA ASN A 222 18.26 -1.99 -5.26
C ASN A 222 17.01 -1.19 -5.59
N ARG A 223 17.12 0.12 -5.77
CA ARG A 223 16.01 0.97 -6.23
C ARG A 223 15.51 0.56 -7.61
N ILE A 224 16.44 0.27 -8.55
CA ILE A 224 16.10 -0.24 -9.89
C ILE A 224 15.49 -1.64 -9.77
N GLY A 225 16.09 -2.52 -8.98
CA GLY A 225 15.60 -3.88 -8.74
C GLY A 225 14.17 -3.89 -8.20
N ARG A 226 13.90 -3.07 -7.17
CA ARG A 226 12.57 -2.90 -6.60
C ARG A 226 11.54 -2.51 -7.68
N LEU A 227 11.87 -1.50 -8.47
CA LEU A 227 10.95 -1.01 -9.49
C LEU A 227 10.71 -2.03 -10.61
N LYS A 228 11.74 -2.82 -10.98
CA LYS A 228 11.60 -3.95 -11.92
C LYS A 228 10.68 -5.04 -11.38
N GLU A 229 10.81 -5.40 -10.10
CA GLU A 229 9.95 -6.42 -9.48
C GLU A 229 8.48 -6.00 -9.50
N ILE A 230 8.18 -4.76 -9.11
CA ILE A 230 6.81 -4.23 -9.10
C ILE A 230 6.25 -4.16 -10.52
N THR A 231 7.01 -3.58 -11.46
CA THR A 231 6.56 -3.42 -12.85
C THR A 231 6.36 -4.78 -13.51
N GLY A 232 7.27 -5.73 -13.31
CA GLY A 232 7.12 -7.09 -13.86
C GLY A 232 5.93 -7.85 -13.26
N TRP A 233 5.61 -7.61 -11.99
CA TRP A 233 4.40 -8.15 -11.36
C TRP A 233 3.13 -7.61 -12.01
N PHE A 234 3.06 -6.30 -12.21
CA PHE A 234 1.93 -5.65 -12.86
C PHE A 234 1.79 -6.09 -14.32
N ASP A 235 2.89 -6.09 -15.09
CA ASP A 235 2.90 -6.50 -16.51
C ASP A 235 2.32 -7.92 -16.66
N ARG A 236 2.72 -8.85 -15.80
CA ARG A 236 2.24 -10.24 -15.82
C ARG A 236 0.74 -10.35 -15.57
N HIS A 237 0.19 -9.59 -14.65
CA HIS A 237 -1.23 -9.67 -14.27
C HIS A 237 -2.15 -8.80 -15.13
N THR A 238 -1.60 -7.84 -15.86
CA THR A 238 -2.36 -7.00 -16.79
C THR A 238 -2.22 -7.41 -18.25
N GLY A 239 -1.32 -8.33 -18.57
CA GLY A 239 -1.08 -8.80 -19.93
C GLY A 239 -0.38 -7.76 -20.82
N ILE A 240 0.53 -6.97 -20.24
CA ILE A 240 1.42 -6.07 -21.01
C ILE A 240 2.73 -6.78 -21.35
#